data_04dd1eac858ffdefadb9a28c71c38853
#
_entry.id   04dd1eac858ffdefadb9a28c71c38853
#
_cell.length_a   1.000
_cell.length_b   1.000
_cell.length_c   1.000
_cell.angle_alpha   90.00
_cell.angle_beta   90.00
_cell.angle_gamma   90.00
#
_symmetry.space_group_name_H-M   'P 1'
#
loop_
_entity.id
_entity.type
_entity.pdbx_description
1 polymer ?
#
loop_
_entity_poly.entity_id
_entity_poly.type
_entity_poly.pdbx_seq_one_letter_code
_entity_poly.pdbx_strand_id
1 'polypeptide(L)'
;FTTLQNLSSKVNYNNIYDNTDLQCFISSTGVKENIILKNAKANNEFQIQYDIQDLKAKQVDEQTINLIKDGKVVYTITAPYMYDANGEQSSKVSLKIDRIQDNKLYVNLVADKNFLNNANTKYPVTIDPEVIATSPSTTETAQVNFSKENSVEGQQTHFYLGKDANNAEYSALIKSKNIDSDL
;
A
#
# COMPACT_ATOMS: atom_id res chain seq x y z
N PHE A 1 -12.54 -4.19 -32.79
CA PHE A 1 -12.55 -4.51 -31.34
C PHE A 1 -11.29 -5.28 -31.01
N THR A 2 -10.36 -4.61 -30.35
CA THR A 2 -9.15 -5.29 -29.84
C THR A 2 -9.56 -5.95 -28.54
N THR A 3 -9.54 -7.28 -28.51
CA THR A 3 -9.76 -8.05 -27.27
C THR A 3 -8.62 -7.72 -26.32
N LEU A 4 -8.90 -7.04 -25.21
CA LEU A 4 -7.94 -6.82 -24.12
C LEU A 4 -7.61 -8.20 -23.52
N GLN A 5 -6.52 -8.80 -23.97
CA GLN A 5 -5.96 -10.01 -23.37
C GLN A 5 -5.12 -9.59 -22.16
N ASN A 6 -5.37 -10.21 -21.01
CA ASN A 6 -4.62 -10.07 -19.75
C ASN A 6 -4.81 -8.76 -18.98
N LEU A 7 -6.04 -8.43 -18.60
CA LEU A 7 -6.26 -7.53 -17.48
C LEU A 7 -5.85 -8.27 -16.19
N SER A 8 -4.69 -7.92 -15.67
CA SER A 8 -4.25 -8.40 -14.35
C SER A 8 -4.60 -7.35 -13.30
N SER A 9 -5.28 -7.75 -12.23
CA SER A 9 -5.47 -6.92 -11.03
C SER A 9 -4.19 -6.85 -10.19
N LYS A 10 -3.09 -7.41 -10.70
CA LYS A 10 -1.82 -7.57 -10.00
C LYS A 10 -0.68 -6.94 -10.79
N VAL A 11 0.13 -6.12 -10.10
CA VAL A 11 1.37 -5.55 -10.63
C VAL A 11 2.53 -5.98 -9.75
N ASN A 12 3.64 -6.41 -10.35
CA ASN A 12 4.86 -6.77 -9.65
C ASN A 12 5.98 -5.79 -9.99
N TYR A 13 6.66 -5.31 -8.97
CA TYR A 13 7.87 -4.50 -9.06
C TYR A 13 9.02 -5.30 -8.44
N ASN A 14 9.95 -5.72 -9.28
CA ASN A 14 11.08 -6.52 -8.82
C ASN A 14 12.23 -5.62 -8.33
N ASN A 15 12.87 -6.03 -7.23
CA ASN A 15 14.05 -5.36 -6.69
C ASN A 15 13.83 -3.85 -6.42
N ILE A 16 12.70 -3.49 -5.79
CA ILE A 16 12.48 -2.10 -5.32
C ILE A 16 13.54 -1.69 -4.29
N TYR A 17 14.03 -2.68 -3.52
CA TYR A 17 15.23 -2.62 -2.68
C TYR A 17 16.00 -3.93 -2.84
N ASP A 18 17.22 -3.98 -2.34
CA ASP A 18 18.02 -5.21 -2.33
C ASP A 18 17.22 -6.36 -1.68
N ASN A 19 17.11 -7.46 -2.42
CA ASN A 19 16.38 -8.66 -2.00
C ASN A 19 14.89 -8.45 -1.67
N THR A 20 14.26 -7.40 -2.21
CA THR A 20 12.88 -7.05 -1.91
C THR A 20 12.10 -6.73 -3.17
N ASP A 21 10.96 -7.38 -3.36
CA ASP A 21 10.00 -7.09 -4.42
C ASP A 21 8.74 -6.46 -3.79
N LEU A 22 7.99 -5.70 -4.58
CA LEU A 22 6.67 -5.19 -4.23
C LEU A 22 5.64 -5.76 -5.20
N GLN A 23 4.53 -6.21 -4.66
CA GLN A 23 3.41 -6.71 -5.42
C GLN A 23 2.14 -6.00 -4.99
N CYS A 24 1.46 -5.36 -5.94
CA CYS A 24 0.23 -4.64 -5.67
C CYS A 24 -0.95 -5.37 -6.30
N PHE A 25 -2.04 -5.46 -5.55
CA PHE A 25 -3.33 -5.98 -5.99
C PHE A 25 -4.39 -4.91 -5.86
N ILE A 26 -5.28 -4.86 -6.82
CA ILE A 26 -6.45 -4.00 -6.79
C ILE A 26 -7.66 -4.90 -6.56
N SER A 27 -8.44 -4.55 -5.55
CA SER A 27 -9.73 -5.16 -5.26
C SER A 27 -10.86 -4.14 -5.38
N SER A 28 -12.10 -4.60 -5.36
CA SER A 28 -13.27 -3.71 -5.33
C SER A 28 -13.38 -2.86 -4.05
N THR A 29 -12.67 -3.23 -3.01
CA THR A 29 -12.73 -2.59 -1.68
C THR A 29 -11.44 -1.85 -1.30
N GLY A 30 -10.34 -2.02 -2.04
CA GLY A 30 -9.09 -1.38 -1.69
C GLY A 30 -7.88 -1.82 -2.49
N VAL A 31 -6.73 -1.45 -1.98
CA VAL A 31 -5.41 -1.81 -2.50
C VAL A 31 -4.70 -2.65 -1.46
N LYS A 32 -4.16 -3.76 -1.90
CA LYS A 32 -3.32 -4.65 -1.12
C LYS A 32 -1.89 -4.59 -1.65
N GLU A 33 -0.94 -4.41 -0.77
CA GLU A 33 0.47 -4.28 -1.08
C GLU A 33 1.24 -5.40 -0.38
N ASN A 34 1.89 -6.26 -1.14
CA ASN A 34 2.73 -7.29 -0.58
C ASN A 34 4.20 -6.90 -0.74
N ILE A 35 4.91 -6.73 0.37
CA ILE A 35 6.36 -6.57 0.38
C ILE A 35 6.97 -7.95 0.50
N ILE A 36 7.69 -8.40 -0.52
CA ILE A 36 8.22 -9.76 -0.62
C ILE A 36 9.73 -9.73 -0.34
N LEU A 37 10.10 -10.28 0.80
CA LEU A 37 11.49 -10.44 1.23
C LEU A 37 12.03 -11.76 0.69
N LYS A 38 13.01 -11.72 -0.22
CA LYS A 38 13.53 -12.92 -0.91
C LYS A 38 14.40 -13.80 -0.03
N ASN A 39 15.07 -13.19 0.94
CA ASN A 39 15.97 -13.89 1.86
C ASN A 39 16.23 -13.02 3.12
N ALA A 40 16.97 -13.57 4.09
CA ALA A 40 17.28 -12.92 5.37
C ALA A 40 18.17 -11.64 5.26
N LYS A 41 18.68 -11.32 4.08
CA LYS A 41 19.47 -10.09 3.86
C LYS A 41 18.59 -8.90 3.47
N ALA A 42 17.31 -9.12 3.20
CA ALA A 42 16.37 -8.05 2.91
C ALA A 42 16.20 -7.13 4.14
N ASN A 43 15.91 -5.87 3.89
CA ASN A 43 15.55 -4.94 4.97
C ASN A 43 14.29 -5.41 5.68
N ASN A 44 14.16 -5.08 6.95
CA ASN A 44 12.95 -5.30 7.73
C ASN A 44 12.18 -4.01 8.01
N GLU A 45 12.67 -2.86 7.54
CA GLU A 45 12.10 -1.53 7.76
C GLU A 45 11.85 -0.86 6.41
N PHE A 46 10.62 -0.34 6.23
CA PHE A 46 10.19 0.30 5.00
C PHE A 46 9.44 1.58 5.31
N GLN A 47 9.66 2.62 4.51
CA GLN A 47 8.83 3.81 4.55
C GLN A 47 7.87 3.78 3.36
N ILE A 48 6.57 3.86 3.65
CA ILE A 48 5.51 3.91 2.66
C ILE A 48 4.96 5.34 2.64
N GLN A 49 4.77 5.89 1.45
CA GLN A 49 4.17 7.20 1.26
C GLN A 49 2.78 7.06 0.64
N TYR A 50 1.77 7.60 1.31
CA TYR A 50 0.42 7.73 0.79
C TYR A 50 0.11 9.19 0.48
N ASP A 51 -0.47 9.48 -0.68
CA ASP A 51 -1.05 10.78 -0.98
C ASP A 51 -2.47 10.79 -0.43
N ILE A 52 -2.68 11.54 0.65
CA ILE A 52 -3.94 11.55 1.38
C ILE A 52 -4.80 12.78 1.09
N GLN A 53 -4.30 13.73 0.27
CA GLN A 53 -4.98 14.97 -0.10
C GLN A 53 -5.70 15.63 1.09
N ASP A 54 -7.04 15.69 1.06
CA ASP A 54 -7.87 16.34 2.09
C ASP A 54 -8.16 15.44 3.30
N LEU A 55 -7.57 14.24 3.36
CA LEU A 55 -7.79 13.33 4.47
C LEU A 55 -6.88 13.67 5.65
N LYS A 56 -7.37 13.41 6.86
CA LYS A 56 -6.58 13.43 8.09
C LYS A 56 -6.21 12.01 8.48
N ALA A 57 -4.95 11.76 8.73
CA ALA A 57 -4.51 10.46 9.25
C ALA A 57 -4.51 10.46 10.79
N LYS A 58 -4.97 9.38 11.38
CA LYS A 58 -4.97 9.16 12.83
C LYS A 58 -4.47 7.76 13.15
N GLN A 59 -3.41 7.68 13.93
CA GLN A 59 -2.94 6.42 14.51
C GLN A 59 -3.99 5.90 15.49
N VAL A 60 -4.43 4.65 15.33
CA VAL A 60 -5.38 3.97 16.22
C VAL A 60 -4.62 3.18 17.28
N ASP A 61 -3.66 2.40 16.85
CA ASP A 61 -2.76 1.58 17.66
C ASP A 61 -1.40 1.45 16.95
N GLU A 62 -0.54 0.51 17.38
CA GLU A 62 0.80 0.33 16.79
C GLU A 62 0.80 -0.24 15.36
N GLN A 63 -0.36 -0.62 14.85
CA GLN A 63 -0.49 -1.35 13.57
C GLN A 63 -1.59 -0.79 12.65
N THR A 64 -2.42 0.14 13.14
CA THR A 64 -3.64 0.58 12.43
C THR A 64 -3.69 2.09 12.31
N ILE A 65 -3.99 2.59 11.11
CA ILE A 65 -4.13 4.02 10.83
C ILE A 65 -5.47 4.25 10.14
N ASN A 66 -6.27 5.17 10.67
CA ASN A 66 -7.50 5.62 10.04
C ASN A 66 -7.25 6.88 9.20
N LEU A 67 -7.84 6.93 8.01
CA LEU A 67 -7.93 8.12 7.18
C LEU A 67 -9.34 8.68 7.29
N ILE A 68 -9.44 9.96 7.68
CA ILE A 68 -10.67 10.61 8.13
C ILE A 68 -10.98 11.78 7.23
N LYS A 69 -12.23 11.87 6.76
CA LYS A 69 -12.81 13.04 6.09
C LYS A 69 -14.07 13.47 6.84
N ASP A 70 -14.19 14.77 7.12
CA ASP A 70 -15.36 15.37 7.78
C ASP A 70 -15.80 14.64 9.06
N GLY A 71 -14.82 14.22 9.86
CA GLY A 71 -15.02 13.49 11.11
C GLY A 71 -15.39 12.01 10.97
N LYS A 72 -15.50 11.50 9.74
CA LYS A 72 -15.80 10.07 9.46
C LYS A 72 -14.57 9.34 8.97
N VAL A 73 -14.39 8.09 9.41
CA VAL A 73 -13.35 7.21 8.86
C VAL A 73 -13.80 6.75 7.48
N VAL A 74 -13.01 7.06 6.46
CA VAL A 74 -13.28 6.68 5.07
C VAL A 74 -12.40 5.55 4.57
N TYR A 75 -11.17 5.46 5.09
CA TYR A 75 -10.27 4.34 4.85
C TYR A 75 -9.56 3.94 6.13
N THR A 76 -9.15 2.69 6.18
CA THR A 76 -8.26 2.17 7.22
C THR A 76 -7.08 1.47 6.57
N ILE A 77 -5.87 1.85 6.98
CA ILE A 77 -4.68 1.05 6.73
C ILE A 77 -4.66 0.03 7.86
N THR A 78 -4.90 -1.23 7.51
CA THR A 78 -5.13 -2.29 8.49
C THR A 78 -3.83 -2.81 9.10
N ALA A 79 -3.94 -3.45 10.26
CA ALA A 79 -2.83 -4.11 10.93
C ALA A 79 -2.15 -5.11 9.97
N PRO A 80 -0.88 -4.88 9.60
CA PRO A 80 -0.17 -5.80 8.73
C PRO A 80 0.20 -7.07 9.48
N TYR A 81 0.36 -8.14 8.73
CA TYR A 81 0.97 -9.38 9.21
C TYR A 81 2.03 -9.84 8.21
N MET A 82 2.84 -10.80 8.59
CA MET A 82 3.79 -11.42 7.69
C MET A 82 3.64 -12.93 7.71
N TYR A 83 3.99 -13.58 6.61
CA TYR A 83 3.98 -15.02 6.48
C TYR A 83 5.16 -15.50 5.62
N ASP A 84 5.66 -16.68 5.96
CA ASP A 84 6.74 -17.32 5.23
C ASP A 84 6.24 -18.25 4.09
N ALA A 85 7.17 -18.85 3.34
CA ALA A 85 6.83 -19.73 2.21
C ALA A 85 6.09 -21.02 2.63
N ASN A 86 6.15 -21.41 3.91
CA ASN A 86 5.40 -22.55 4.47
C ASN A 86 4.02 -22.13 5.01
N GLY A 87 3.70 -20.82 5.03
CA GLY A 87 2.47 -20.29 5.59
C GLY A 87 2.51 -20.03 7.10
N GLU A 88 3.66 -20.16 7.76
CA GLU A 88 3.84 -19.73 9.15
C GLU A 88 3.69 -18.21 9.24
N GLN A 89 2.89 -17.75 10.20
CA GLN A 89 2.47 -16.34 10.29
C GLN A 89 2.98 -15.67 11.56
N SER A 90 3.16 -14.33 11.45
CA SER A 90 3.43 -13.46 12.59
C SER A 90 2.71 -12.13 12.42
N SER A 91 2.01 -11.68 13.45
CA SER A 91 1.40 -10.34 13.53
C SER A 91 2.37 -9.27 14.07
N LYS A 92 3.62 -9.60 14.30
CA LYS A 92 4.63 -8.69 14.84
C LYS A 92 5.21 -7.80 13.73
N VAL A 93 4.36 -6.96 13.16
CA VAL A 93 4.71 -5.92 12.20
C VAL A 93 4.14 -4.61 12.72
N SER A 94 4.96 -3.63 13.00
CA SER A 94 4.48 -2.31 13.40
C SER A 94 4.23 -1.43 12.17
N LEU A 95 3.24 -0.55 12.28
CA LEU A 95 2.87 0.41 11.24
C LEU A 95 2.60 1.76 11.91
N LYS A 96 3.54 2.70 11.81
CA LYS A 96 3.47 3.96 12.56
C LYS A 96 3.58 5.16 11.64
N ILE A 97 2.76 6.17 11.91
CA ILE A 97 2.91 7.47 11.26
C ILE A 97 4.26 8.05 11.65
N ASP A 98 5.08 8.35 10.64
CA ASP A 98 6.32 9.10 10.80
C ASP A 98 6.00 10.61 10.78
N ARG A 99 5.40 11.07 9.68
CA ARG A 99 5.01 12.47 9.50
C ARG A 99 3.89 12.62 8.47
N ILE A 100 3.26 13.79 8.50
CA ILE A 100 2.35 14.25 7.45
C ILE A 100 2.91 15.58 6.95
N GLN A 101 3.15 15.66 5.65
CA GLN A 101 3.70 16.85 5.01
C GLN A 101 3.15 16.97 3.59
N ASP A 102 2.71 18.16 3.19
CA ASP A 102 2.24 18.47 1.83
C ASP A 102 1.18 17.47 1.31
N ASN A 103 0.18 17.16 2.14
CA ASN A 103 -0.87 16.16 1.87
C ASN A 103 -0.34 14.73 1.68
N LYS A 104 0.87 14.45 2.09
CA LYS A 104 1.48 13.13 2.06
C LYS A 104 1.63 12.57 3.47
N LEU A 105 1.17 11.36 3.65
CA LEU A 105 1.34 10.57 4.86
C LEU A 105 2.54 9.65 4.67
N TYR A 106 3.53 9.76 5.53
CA TYR A 106 4.70 8.88 5.59
C TYR A 106 4.51 7.92 6.76
N VAL A 107 4.59 6.64 6.46
CA VAL A 107 4.37 5.56 7.42
C VAL A 107 5.59 4.66 7.46
N ASN A 108 6.10 4.38 8.66
CA ASN A 108 7.16 3.42 8.87
C ASN A 108 6.54 2.06 9.20
N LEU A 109 6.87 1.07 8.39
CA LEU A 109 6.54 -0.34 8.59
C LEU A 109 7.80 -1.07 9.05
N VAL A 110 7.71 -1.79 10.17
CA VAL A 110 8.83 -2.54 10.74
C VAL A 110 8.40 -3.97 11.04
N ALA A 111 9.03 -4.93 10.37
CA ALA A 111 8.82 -6.36 10.59
C ALA A 111 9.75 -6.91 11.70
N ASP A 112 9.26 -7.86 12.50
CA ASP A 112 10.02 -8.47 13.61
C ASP A 112 11.22 -9.27 13.12
N LYS A 113 12.40 -8.82 13.48
CA LYS A 113 13.67 -9.50 13.18
C LYS A 113 13.76 -10.92 13.76
N ASN A 114 13.07 -11.20 14.86
CA ASN A 114 13.12 -12.54 15.45
C ASN A 114 12.42 -13.56 14.55
N PHE A 115 11.30 -13.17 13.92
CA PHE A 115 10.66 -14.03 12.92
C PHE A 115 11.55 -14.17 11.69
N LEU A 116 12.05 -13.05 11.13
CA LEU A 116 12.85 -13.06 9.91
C LEU A 116 14.16 -13.83 10.04
N ASN A 117 14.80 -13.81 11.20
CA ASN A 117 16.07 -14.50 11.44
C ASN A 117 15.91 -15.89 12.07
N ASN A 118 14.68 -16.38 12.23
CA ASN A 118 14.46 -17.70 12.79
C ASN A 118 14.94 -18.77 11.81
N ALA A 119 15.68 -19.77 12.28
CA ALA A 119 16.21 -20.85 11.45
C ALA A 119 15.12 -21.68 10.74
N ASN A 120 13.90 -21.69 11.27
CA ASN A 120 12.75 -22.39 10.68
C ASN A 120 12.01 -21.56 9.62
N THR A 121 12.21 -20.25 9.58
CA THR A 121 11.56 -19.37 8.60
C THR A 121 12.01 -19.70 7.18
N LYS A 122 11.06 -19.89 6.29
CA LYS A 122 11.28 -20.22 4.88
C LYS A 122 10.98 -19.01 4.00
N TYR A 123 11.99 -18.57 3.28
CA TYR A 123 11.85 -17.46 2.33
C TYR A 123 11.26 -17.91 0.98
N PRO A 124 10.53 -17.03 0.27
CA PRO A 124 10.30 -15.63 0.60
C PRO A 124 9.34 -15.46 1.79
N VAL A 125 9.55 -14.36 2.55
CA VAL A 125 8.60 -13.88 3.54
C VAL A 125 7.82 -12.73 2.90
N THR A 126 6.49 -12.76 3.05
CA THR A 126 5.61 -11.69 2.57
C THR A 126 5.08 -10.90 3.75
N ILE A 127 5.18 -9.57 3.67
CA ILE A 127 4.54 -8.63 4.60
C ILE A 127 3.34 -8.03 3.88
N ASP A 128 2.17 -8.01 4.52
CA ASP A 128 0.87 -7.75 3.92
C ASP A 128 0.15 -6.59 4.64
N PRO A 129 0.51 -5.32 4.37
CA PRO A 129 -0.33 -4.18 4.68
C PRO A 129 -1.47 -4.04 3.66
N GLU A 130 -2.65 -3.64 4.11
CA GLU A 130 -3.81 -3.44 3.24
C GLU A 130 -4.50 -2.11 3.56
N VAL A 131 -4.93 -1.40 2.52
CA VAL A 131 -5.78 -0.21 2.63
C VAL A 131 -7.18 -0.58 2.22
N ILE A 132 -8.13 -0.51 3.16
CA ILE A 132 -9.52 -0.82 2.90
C ILE A 132 -10.42 0.40 3.04
N ALA A 133 -11.42 0.52 2.19
CA ALA A 133 -12.48 1.50 2.33
C ALA A 133 -13.47 1.03 3.41
N THR A 134 -13.80 1.92 4.34
CA THR A 134 -14.75 1.60 5.43
C THR A 134 -16.21 1.66 5.00
N SER A 135 -16.49 2.26 3.82
CA SER A 135 -17.83 2.30 3.24
C SER A 135 -17.77 2.09 1.72
N PRO A 136 -18.50 1.12 1.16
CA PRO A 136 -18.53 0.88 -0.29
C PRO A 136 -19.06 2.05 -1.12
N SER A 137 -19.83 2.95 -0.53
CA SER A 137 -20.40 4.12 -1.21
C SER A 137 -19.43 5.28 -1.39
N THR A 138 -18.24 5.21 -0.79
CA THR A 138 -17.25 6.30 -0.81
C THR A 138 -16.07 6.04 -1.73
N THR A 139 -16.01 4.90 -2.40
CA THR A 139 -14.91 4.54 -3.28
C THR A 139 -15.18 4.88 -4.74
N GLU A 140 -14.57 5.93 -5.24
CA GLU A 140 -14.10 6.00 -6.60
C GLU A 140 -12.59 5.89 -6.59
N THR A 141 -12.12 4.80 -7.17
CA THR A 141 -10.78 4.46 -7.65
C THR A 141 -9.60 5.24 -7.09
N ALA A 142 -8.70 4.52 -6.46
CA ALA A 142 -7.34 4.97 -6.25
C ALA A 142 -6.69 5.29 -7.62
N GLN A 143 -6.18 6.49 -7.76
CA GLN A 143 -5.51 6.97 -8.97
C GLN A 143 -4.02 7.08 -8.69
N VAL A 144 -3.21 6.53 -9.57
CA VAL A 144 -1.77 6.67 -9.54
C VAL A 144 -1.37 7.79 -10.48
N ASN A 145 -0.61 8.76 -9.99
CA ASN A 145 -0.04 9.79 -10.81
C ASN A 145 1.38 9.40 -11.25
N PHE A 146 1.58 9.28 -12.54
CA PHE A 146 2.92 9.29 -13.13
C PHE A 146 3.41 10.71 -13.28
N SER A 147 4.56 11.03 -12.73
CA SER A 147 5.29 12.22 -13.12
C SER A 147 6.04 11.96 -14.42
N LYS A 148 5.35 11.94 -15.54
CA LYS A 148 5.90 12.25 -16.87
C LYS A 148 4.79 12.74 -17.79
N GLU A 149 5.11 13.83 -18.49
CA GLU A 149 4.36 14.48 -19.53
C GLU A 149 3.62 13.50 -20.45
N ASN A 150 2.38 13.21 -20.11
CA ASN A 150 1.30 12.89 -21.03
C ASN A 150 0.08 12.59 -20.17
N SER A 151 -0.64 13.65 -19.84
CA SER A 151 -1.98 13.55 -19.26
C SER A 151 -2.89 12.87 -20.27
N VAL A 152 -3.22 11.62 -20.02
CA VAL A 152 -4.39 11.02 -20.64
C VAL A 152 -5.53 11.25 -19.67
N GLU A 153 -6.39 12.23 -20.00
CA GLU A 153 -7.68 12.41 -19.37
C GLU A 153 -8.53 11.17 -19.63
N GLY A 154 -8.72 10.35 -18.62
CA GLY A 154 -9.58 9.17 -18.67
C GLY A 154 -9.47 8.40 -17.36
N GLN A 155 -10.58 7.85 -16.90
CA GLN A 155 -10.63 6.97 -15.74
C GLN A 155 -9.61 5.83 -15.91
N GLN A 156 -8.47 5.93 -15.25
CA GLN A 156 -7.44 4.91 -15.30
C GLN A 156 -7.44 4.12 -13.98
N THR A 157 -7.48 2.82 -14.13
CA THR A 157 -7.50 1.82 -13.06
C THR A 157 -6.12 1.21 -12.85
N HIS A 158 -5.07 2.03 -12.70
CA HIS A 158 -3.73 1.51 -12.49
C HIS A 158 -3.09 2.14 -11.25
N PHE A 159 -2.41 1.32 -10.46
CA PHE A 159 -1.68 1.75 -9.28
C PHE A 159 -0.20 1.45 -9.43
N TYR A 160 0.62 2.40 -9.01
CA TYR A 160 2.06 2.23 -8.99
C TYR A 160 2.61 2.74 -7.64
N LEU A 161 3.54 2.00 -7.05
CA LEU A 161 4.19 2.34 -5.80
C LEU A 161 5.69 2.08 -5.89
N GLY A 162 6.51 2.99 -5.37
CA GLY A 162 7.95 2.84 -5.30
C GLY A 162 8.74 3.65 -6.33
N LYS A 163 10.03 3.34 -6.50
CA LYS A 163 10.91 3.93 -7.52
C LYS A 163 11.19 2.91 -8.61
N ASP A 164 11.13 3.35 -9.87
CA ASP A 164 11.58 2.54 -11.00
C ASP A 164 13.11 2.62 -11.18
N ALA A 165 13.61 1.84 -12.13
CA ALA A 165 15.04 1.81 -12.49
C ALA A 165 15.60 3.18 -12.96
N ASN A 166 14.73 4.14 -13.26
CA ASN A 166 15.07 5.50 -13.68
C ASN A 166 14.89 6.53 -12.55
N ASN A 167 14.72 6.06 -11.30
CA ASN A 167 14.48 6.91 -10.12
C ASN A 167 13.15 7.69 -10.13
N ALA A 168 12.18 7.34 -10.98
CA ALA A 168 10.85 7.93 -10.94
C ALA A 168 10.10 7.42 -9.70
N GLU A 169 9.57 8.34 -8.90
CA GLU A 169 8.79 8.02 -7.71
C GLU A 169 7.33 7.76 -8.07
N TYR A 170 6.76 6.71 -7.50
CA TYR A 170 5.37 6.31 -7.67
C TYR A 170 4.67 6.34 -6.33
N SER A 171 3.52 6.99 -6.26
CA SER A 171 2.69 7.05 -5.07
C SER A 171 1.26 6.60 -5.35
N ALA A 172 0.66 5.89 -4.41
CA ALA A 172 -0.77 5.58 -4.48
C ALA A 172 -1.58 6.81 -4.13
N LEU A 173 -2.52 7.17 -5.00
CA LEU A 173 -3.47 8.23 -4.78
C LEU A 173 -4.83 7.63 -4.39
N ILE A 174 -5.28 7.87 -3.17
CA ILE A 174 -6.61 7.51 -2.74
C ILE A 174 -7.52 8.73 -2.90
N LYS A 175 -8.43 8.70 -3.88
CA LYS A 175 -9.42 9.75 -4.10
C LYS A 175 -10.74 9.33 -3.47
N SER A 176 -11.20 10.06 -2.46
CA SER A 176 -12.58 9.94 -1.98
C SER A 176 -13.52 10.73 -2.89
N LYS A 177 -14.68 10.18 -3.23
CA LYS A 177 -15.78 10.97 -3.80
C LYS A 177 -16.21 12.06 -2.83
N ASN A 178 -16.51 13.24 -3.34
CA ASN A 178 -17.31 14.19 -2.58
C ASN A 178 -18.63 13.49 -2.27
N ILE A 179 -18.91 13.32 -0.99
CA ILE A 179 -20.26 12.99 -0.55
C ILE A 179 -21.01 14.30 -0.75
N ASP A 180 -21.78 14.40 -1.85
CA ASP A 180 -22.71 15.49 -2.02
C ASP A 180 -23.66 15.48 -0.81
N SER A 181 -23.77 16.64 -0.19
CA SER A 181 -24.61 16.91 0.95
C SER A 181 -26.06 17.08 0.52
N ASP A 182 -26.64 16.07 -0.12
CA ASP A 182 -28.07 15.99 -0.35
C ASP A 182 -28.65 14.77 0.37
N LEU A 183 -28.90 14.99 1.66
CA LEU A 183 -29.92 14.33 2.49
C LEU A 183 -30.52 15.35 3.44
#